data_734bf1d5463565cc03f93ea8ed8337bd
#
_entry.id   734bf1d5463565cc03f93ea8ed8337bd
#
_cell.length_a   1.000
_cell.length_b   1.000
_cell.length_c   1.000
_cell.angle_alpha   90.00
_cell.angle_beta   90.00
_cell.angle_gamma   90.00
#
_symmetry.space_group_name_H-M   'P 1'
#
loop_
_entity.id
_entity.type
_entity.pdbx_description
1 polymer ?
#
loop_
_entity_poly.entity_id
_entity_poly.type
_entity_poly.pdbx_seq_one_letter_code
_entity_poly.pdbx_strand_id
1 'polypeptide(L)'
;MEQTDQGLASAVYNQAALIASDLDLPDLAREMCHQHAAAYLHACPLPGMSAIRGLEPVVNLARLQIRAGRADEGRQRLLDLHKAVEAGTTVRFEGINVPADLTATGEDRQEVRAWLWRVLLADGTRTLTTEGRWAEALTHIEAHHGIGKRMLDGRQVAVLAALAAGDTAWASDLLADTMPGDPWEQAVTACLTVLCRRDAGQPIDGHLADVVTAYLGRKTEPGMTVFDTRLGLTVLDAIGSAEALAAHRIVEDLHRRTTDAEDGYAARENLAHPLFTEIATDRQVQDCRALVRACALGAGTLPDELRGELTAALQASDSVIRESVVRSSDLEGTQPLRF
;
A
#
# COMPACT_ATOMS: atom_id res chain seq x y z
N MET A 1 27.86 -2.43 -1.48
CA MET A 1 27.74 -3.48 -0.48
C MET A 1 27.07 -2.91 0.78
N GLU A 2 27.57 -1.86 1.37
CA GLU A 2 27.07 -1.27 2.62
C GLU A 2 25.60 -0.77 2.59
N GLN A 3 25.20 -0.05 1.55
CA GLN A 3 23.79 0.38 1.36
C GLN A 3 22.83 -0.81 1.16
N THR A 4 23.31 -1.93 0.64
CA THR A 4 22.52 -3.15 0.46
C THR A 4 22.24 -3.79 1.82
N ASP A 5 23.24 -3.85 2.71
CA ASP A 5 23.11 -4.46 4.03
C ASP A 5 22.18 -3.62 4.93
N GLN A 6 22.31 -2.30 4.90
CA GLN A 6 21.42 -1.38 5.60
C GLN A 6 19.96 -1.49 5.09
N GLY A 7 19.77 -1.65 3.78
CA GLY A 7 18.47 -1.86 3.17
C GLY A 7 17.80 -3.16 3.61
N LEU A 8 18.57 -4.24 3.69
CA LEU A 8 18.09 -5.53 4.17
C LEU A 8 17.70 -5.45 5.66
N ALA A 9 18.53 -4.80 6.50
CA ALA A 9 18.24 -4.61 7.90
C ALA A 9 16.95 -3.79 8.14
N SER A 10 16.71 -2.71 7.36
CA SER A 10 15.45 -1.97 7.39
C SER A 10 14.27 -2.82 6.93
N ALA A 11 14.46 -3.65 5.91
CA ALA A 11 13.42 -4.56 5.44
C ALA A 11 12.99 -5.57 6.51
N VAL A 12 13.92 -6.08 7.32
CA VAL A 12 13.62 -6.96 8.44
C VAL A 12 12.72 -6.26 9.46
N TYR A 13 13.03 -5.02 9.84
CA TYR A 13 12.17 -4.23 10.74
C TYR A 13 10.79 -3.99 10.17
N ASN A 14 10.70 -3.59 8.90
CA ASN A 14 9.42 -3.31 8.24
C ASN A 14 8.57 -4.58 8.13
N GLN A 15 9.17 -5.72 7.79
CA GLN A 15 8.47 -7.01 7.74
C GLN A 15 8.03 -7.46 9.12
N ALA A 16 8.86 -7.32 10.14
CA ALA A 16 8.53 -7.65 11.51
C ALA A 16 7.33 -6.85 12.02
N ALA A 17 7.33 -5.52 11.80
CA ALA A 17 6.21 -4.66 12.17
C ALA A 17 4.92 -5.02 11.40
N LEU A 18 5.03 -5.39 10.12
CA LEU A 18 3.90 -5.84 9.32
C LEU A 18 3.34 -7.16 9.87
N ILE A 19 4.19 -8.16 10.12
CA ILE A 19 3.79 -9.46 10.70
C ILE A 19 3.10 -9.25 12.04
N ALA A 20 3.67 -8.44 12.94
CA ALA A 20 3.05 -8.14 14.22
C ALA A 20 1.67 -7.48 14.06
N SER A 21 1.54 -6.54 13.11
CA SER A 21 0.25 -5.91 12.77
C SER A 21 -0.76 -6.91 12.20
N ASP A 22 -0.31 -7.86 11.38
CA ASP A 22 -1.17 -8.87 10.75
C ASP A 22 -1.62 -9.96 11.74
N LEU A 23 -0.80 -10.22 12.76
CA LEU A 23 -1.16 -11.06 13.90
C LEU A 23 -2.13 -10.39 14.88
N ASP A 24 -2.54 -9.14 14.64
CA ASP A 24 -3.32 -8.30 15.58
C ASP A 24 -2.56 -8.03 16.91
N LEU A 25 -1.27 -7.74 16.80
CA LEU A 25 -0.38 -7.35 17.90
C LEU A 25 0.11 -5.89 17.69
N PRO A 26 -0.80 -4.89 17.74
CA PRO A 26 -0.47 -3.51 17.36
C PRO A 26 0.59 -2.85 18.25
N ASP A 27 0.67 -3.22 19.53
CA ASP A 27 1.68 -2.67 20.44
C ASP A 27 3.07 -3.20 20.12
N LEU A 28 3.20 -4.48 19.76
CA LEU A 28 4.45 -5.07 19.29
C LEU A 28 4.89 -4.42 17.96
N ALA A 29 3.96 -4.21 17.05
CA ALA A 29 4.25 -3.50 15.77
C ALA A 29 4.75 -2.07 16.01
N ARG A 30 4.15 -1.33 16.97
CA ARG A 30 4.61 0.01 17.36
C ARG A 30 6.00 -0.02 17.96
N GLU A 31 6.27 -0.95 18.88
CA GLU A 31 7.59 -1.12 19.49
C GLU A 31 8.68 -1.29 18.42
N MET A 32 8.45 -2.15 17.43
CA MET A 32 9.38 -2.36 16.31
C MET A 32 9.58 -1.07 15.48
N CYS A 33 8.52 -0.30 15.22
CA CYS A 33 8.63 0.99 14.55
C CYS A 33 9.47 1.99 15.38
N HIS A 34 9.29 2.03 16.69
CA HIS A 34 10.10 2.88 17.58
C HIS A 34 11.57 2.52 17.57
N GLN A 35 11.88 1.21 17.68
CA GLN A 35 13.26 0.71 17.63
C GLN A 35 13.91 1.05 16.28
N HIS A 36 13.21 0.80 15.17
CA HIS A 36 13.69 1.09 13.82
C HIS A 36 13.97 2.58 13.63
N ALA A 37 13.05 3.48 14.02
CA ALA A 37 13.26 4.92 13.94
C ALA A 37 14.45 5.37 14.77
N ALA A 38 14.61 4.84 16.01
CA ALA A 38 15.71 5.18 16.89
C ALA A 38 17.07 4.74 16.32
N ALA A 39 17.12 3.62 15.57
CA ALA A 39 18.34 3.14 14.94
C ALA A 39 18.91 4.11 13.87
N TYR A 40 18.07 4.96 13.29
CA TYR A 40 18.48 5.97 12.30
C TYR A 40 18.56 7.39 12.88
N LEU A 41 17.48 7.84 13.54
CA LEU A 41 17.28 9.26 13.86
C LEU A 41 18.26 9.80 14.92
N HIS A 42 18.96 8.92 15.66
CA HIS A 42 19.99 9.34 16.62
C HIS A 42 21.23 9.95 15.95
N ALA A 43 21.45 9.68 14.66
CA ALA A 43 22.63 10.11 13.91
C ALA A 43 22.30 11.19 12.85
N CYS A 44 21.17 11.88 12.99
CA CYS A 44 20.89 13.05 12.14
C CYS A 44 21.99 14.12 12.27
N PRO A 45 22.33 14.79 11.16
CA PRO A 45 21.71 14.71 9.83
C PRO A 45 22.12 13.48 9.03
N LEU A 46 21.20 12.97 8.19
CA LEU A 46 21.36 11.75 7.43
C LEU A 46 21.42 12.02 5.91
N PRO A 47 22.13 11.16 5.13
CA PRO A 47 21.96 11.10 3.68
C PRO A 47 20.51 10.76 3.29
N GLY A 48 20.03 11.22 2.14
CA GLY A 48 18.64 11.14 1.72
C GLY A 48 18.00 9.76 1.87
N MET A 49 18.67 8.71 1.35
CA MET A 49 18.15 7.33 1.45
C MET A 49 18.11 6.82 2.90
N SER A 50 19.10 7.16 3.74
CA SER A 50 19.08 6.79 5.17
C SER A 50 18.00 7.54 5.94
N ALA A 51 17.75 8.80 5.61
CA ALA A 51 16.64 9.57 6.14
C ALA A 51 15.28 8.97 5.76
N ILE A 52 15.10 8.54 4.51
CA ILE A 52 13.90 7.82 4.05
C ILE A 52 13.68 6.56 4.91
N ARG A 53 14.71 5.73 5.08
CA ARG A 53 14.62 4.51 5.91
C ARG A 53 14.30 4.82 7.37
N GLY A 54 14.83 5.90 7.92
CA GLY A 54 14.49 6.38 9.27
C GLY A 54 13.06 6.90 9.40
N LEU A 55 12.44 7.35 8.30
CA LEU A 55 11.04 7.78 8.27
C LEU A 55 10.05 6.68 7.91
N GLU A 56 10.47 5.56 7.30
CA GLU A 56 9.59 4.41 7.02
C GLU A 56 8.81 3.95 8.26
N PRO A 57 9.46 3.75 9.45
CA PRO A 57 8.73 3.39 10.67
C PRO A 57 7.75 4.47 11.14
N VAL A 58 8.04 5.75 10.91
CA VAL A 58 7.12 6.86 11.24
C VAL A 58 5.87 6.78 10.35
N VAL A 59 6.04 6.50 9.06
CA VAL A 59 4.93 6.23 8.14
C VAL A 59 4.16 4.98 8.55
N ASN A 60 4.86 3.92 8.98
CA ASN A 60 4.21 2.69 9.43
C ASN A 60 3.37 2.91 10.70
N LEU A 61 3.79 3.79 11.63
CA LEU A 61 2.94 4.19 12.76
C LEU A 61 1.64 4.86 12.30
N ALA A 62 1.69 5.74 11.28
CA ALA A 62 0.47 6.31 10.70
C ALA A 62 -0.43 5.24 10.08
N ARG A 63 0.16 4.26 9.37
CA ARG A 63 -0.57 3.11 8.82
C ARG A 63 -1.21 2.25 9.91
N LEU A 64 -0.57 2.06 11.06
CA LEU A 64 -1.14 1.36 12.21
C LEU A 64 -2.35 2.11 12.79
N GLN A 65 -2.33 3.44 12.82
CA GLN A 65 -3.50 4.25 13.22
C GLN A 65 -4.65 4.06 12.23
N ILE A 66 -4.37 4.08 10.92
CA ILE A 66 -5.36 3.84 9.87
C ILE A 66 -5.99 2.45 10.03
N ARG A 67 -5.19 1.42 10.25
CA ARG A 67 -5.67 0.04 10.48
C ARG A 67 -6.52 -0.06 11.75
N ALA A 68 -6.26 0.75 12.76
CA ALA A 68 -7.04 0.83 13.99
C ALA A 68 -8.34 1.65 13.86
N GLY A 69 -8.74 2.02 12.64
CA GLY A 69 -9.95 2.80 12.37
C GLY A 69 -9.81 4.31 12.64
N ARG A 70 -8.59 4.80 12.86
CA ARG A 70 -8.29 6.23 13.03
C ARG A 70 -7.69 6.81 11.74
N ALA A 71 -8.44 6.69 10.65
CA ALA A 71 -7.97 7.02 9.31
C ALA A 71 -7.58 8.49 9.16
N ASP A 72 -8.42 9.43 9.64
CA ASP A 72 -8.13 10.87 9.57
C ASP A 72 -6.92 11.26 10.42
N GLU A 73 -6.73 10.66 11.60
CA GLU A 73 -5.54 10.90 12.42
C GLU A 73 -4.27 10.43 11.69
N GLY A 74 -4.27 9.21 11.16
CA GLY A 74 -3.14 8.66 10.41
C GLY A 74 -2.81 9.53 9.20
N ARG A 75 -3.82 9.94 8.42
CA ARG A 75 -3.66 10.83 7.28
C ARG A 75 -3.09 12.20 7.67
N GLN A 76 -3.62 12.82 8.75
CA GLN A 76 -3.12 14.09 9.23
C GLN A 76 -1.65 14.01 9.65
N ARG A 77 -1.24 12.90 10.28
CA ARG A 77 0.16 12.65 10.65
C ARG A 77 1.09 12.62 9.44
N LEU A 78 0.67 11.96 8.34
CA LEU A 78 1.45 11.95 7.10
C LEU A 78 1.57 13.37 6.49
N LEU A 79 0.50 14.17 6.53
CA LEU A 79 0.51 15.55 6.07
C LEU A 79 1.45 16.42 6.93
N ASP A 80 1.40 16.28 8.25
CA ASP A 80 2.25 17.02 9.19
C ASP A 80 3.74 16.67 8.99
N LEU A 81 4.04 15.37 8.78
CA LEU A 81 5.40 14.91 8.48
C LEU A 81 5.92 15.52 7.18
N HIS A 82 5.12 15.48 6.10
CA HIS A 82 5.51 16.08 4.82
C HIS A 82 5.78 17.59 4.95
N LYS A 83 4.87 18.33 5.61
CA LYS A 83 5.02 19.76 5.85
C LYS A 83 6.26 20.10 6.68
N ALA A 84 6.54 19.30 7.73
CA ALA A 84 7.70 19.51 8.58
C ALA A 84 9.02 19.32 7.82
N VAL A 85 9.13 18.26 7.00
CA VAL A 85 10.31 18.02 6.16
C VAL A 85 10.46 19.12 5.10
N GLU A 86 9.35 19.57 4.50
CA GLU A 86 9.36 20.67 3.53
C GLU A 86 9.85 21.98 4.16
N ALA A 87 9.34 22.33 5.34
CA ALA A 87 9.68 23.55 6.05
C ALA A 87 11.02 23.48 6.80
N GLY A 88 11.62 22.29 6.94
CA GLY A 88 12.82 22.10 7.77
C GLY A 88 12.53 22.37 9.26
N THR A 89 11.41 21.88 9.76
CA THR A 89 10.99 22.05 11.16
C THR A 89 10.89 20.69 11.85
N THR A 90 11.03 20.71 13.18
CA THR A 90 10.86 19.50 14.00
C THR A 90 9.40 19.09 14.09
N VAL A 91 9.13 17.78 14.01
CA VAL A 91 7.80 17.21 14.25
C VAL A 91 7.88 16.02 15.21
N ARG A 92 6.87 15.88 16.06
CA ARG A 92 6.71 14.74 16.98
C ARG A 92 5.62 13.80 16.49
N PHE A 93 5.91 12.50 16.56
CA PHE A 93 5.01 11.46 16.14
C PHE A 93 5.05 10.26 17.11
N GLU A 94 3.98 10.04 17.88
CA GLU A 94 3.90 8.97 18.89
C GLU A 94 5.17 8.83 19.77
N GLY A 95 5.76 9.93 20.19
CA GLY A 95 6.99 9.94 20.99
C GLY A 95 8.30 9.97 20.19
N ILE A 96 8.28 9.66 18.90
CA ILE A 96 9.43 9.85 18.01
C ILE A 96 9.59 11.33 17.69
N ASN A 97 10.81 11.84 17.80
CA ASN A 97 11.16 13.19 17.40
C ASN A 97 11.90 13.15 16.07
N VAL A 98 11.28 13.68 15.02
CA VAL A 98 11.93 13.90 13.71
C VAL A 98 12.54 15.29 13.73
N PRO A 99 13.87 15.45 13.71
CA PRO A 99 14.51 16.74 13.87
C PRO A 99 14.44 17.61 12.61
N ALA A 100 14.60 18.90 12.77
CA ALA A 100 14.61 19.87 11.67
C ALA A 100 15.79 19.66 10.71
N ASP A 101 16.92 19.21 11.22
CA ASP A 101 18.15 18.84 10.53
C ASP A 101 18.20 17.34 10.16
N LEU A 102 17.06 16.77 9.79
CA LEU A 102 16.94 15.35 9.39
C LEU A 102 17.94 14.97 8.29
N THR A 103 18.19 15.87 7.33
CA THR A 103 19.05 15.63 6.17
C THR A 103 20.24 16.58 6.13
N ALA A 104 21.38 16.07 5.64
CA ALA A 104 22.62 16.82 5.56
C ALA A 104 22.57 17.93 4.49
N THR A 105 21.92 17.69 3.36
CA THR A 105 21.90 18.61 2.21
C THR A 105 20.49 18.97 1.76
N GLY A 106 20.39 20.01 0.91
CA GLY A 106 19.12 20.37 0.26
C GLY A 106 18.65 19.33 -0.76
N GLU A 107 19.59 18.61 -1.41
CA GLU A 107 19.31 17.54 -2.35
C GLU A 107 18.71 16.34 -1.63
N ASP A 108 19.31 15.91 -0.52
CA ASP A 108 18.77 14.86 0.34
C ASP A 108 17.34 15.19 0.80
N ARG A 109 17.11 16.44 1.20
CA ARG A 109 15.77 16.90 1.60
C ARG A 109 14.77 16.79 0.45
N GLN A 110 15.18 17.12 -0.76
CA GLN A 110 14.32 16.99 -1.95
C GLN A 110 13.99 15.53 -2.24
N GLU A 111 14.94 14.61 -2.07
CA GLU A 111 14.71 13.17 -2.21
C GLU A 111 13.67 12.66 -1.20
N VAL A 112 13.83 13.01 0.07
CA VAL A 112 12.87 12.67 1.14
C VAL A 112 11.49 13.26 0.86
N ARG A 113 11.40 14.51 0.41
CA ARG A 113 10.11 15.14 0.04
C ARG A 113 9.42 14.40 -1.10
N ALA A 114 10.17 14.03 -2.14
CA ALA A 114 9.64 13.29 -3.28
C ALA A 114 9.13 11.90 -2.87
N TRP A 115 9.80 11.26 -1.89
CA TRP A 115 9.33 9.98 -1.34
C TRP A 115 8.06 10.18 -0.50
N LEU A 116 8.02 11.16 0.42
CA LEU A 116 6.84 11.46 1.23
C LEU A 116 5.63 11.87 0.39
N TRP A 117 5.86 12.60 -0.70
CA TRP A 117 4.80 12.92 -1.66
C TRP A 117 4.14 11.66 -2.23
N ARG A 118 4.94 10.63 -2.60
CA ARG A 118 4.39 9.34 -3.05
C ARG A 118 3.62 8.63 -1.94
N VAL A 119 4.11 8.69 -0.71
CA VAL A 119 3.40 8.13 0.46
C VAL A 119 2.05 8.83 0.66
N LEU A 120 1.99 10.16 0.56
CA LEU A 120 0.74 10.93 0.67
C LEU A 120 -0.26 10.55 -0.42
N LEU A 121 0.20 10.43 -1.66
CA LEU A 121 -0.67 10.01 -2.76
C LEU A 121 -1.23 8.60 -2.56
N ALA A 122 -0.41 7.66 -2.08
CA ALA A 122 -0.84 6.29 -1.89
C ALA A 122 -1.68 6.11 -0.61
N ASP A 123 -1.08 6.37 0.55
CA ASP A 123 -1.71 6.09 1.85
C ASP A 123 -2.77 7.14 2.22
N GLY A 124 -2.52 8.43 1.94
CA GLY A 124 -3.48 9.50 2.19
C GLY A 124 -4.77 9.34 1.38
N THR A 125 -4.64 8.94 0.13
CA THR A 125 -5.79 8.65 -0.74
C THR A 125 -6.54 7.41 -0.29
N ARG A 126 -5.82 6.34 0.04
CA ARG A 126 -6.43 5.07 0.48
C ARG A 126 -7.33 5.25 1.69
N THR A 127 -6.96 6.11 2.66
CA THR A 127 -7.81 6.38 3.83
C THR A 127 -9.19 6.90 3.45
N LEU A 128 -9.26 7.77 2.45
CA LEU A 128 -10.50 8.39 2.00
C LEU A 128 -11.32 7.44 1.11
N THR A 129 -10.66 6.72 0.20
CA THR A 129 -11.35 5.79 -0.72
C THR A 129 -11.94 4.59 0.00
N THR A 130 -11.30 4.05 1.05
CA THR A 130 -11.84 2.94 1.85
C THR A 130 -13.07 3.33 2.67
N GLU A 131 -13.25 4.62 2.96
CA GLU A 131 -14.44 5.18 3.62
C GLU A 131 -15.49 5.68 2.63
N GLY A 132 -15.27 5.52 1.30
CA GLY A 132 -16.17 6.02 0.26
C GLY A 132 -16.18 7.55 0.12
N ARG A 133 -15.21 8.26 0.67
CA ARG A 133 -15.09 9.73 0.65
C ARG A 133 -14.44 10.20 -0.65
N TRP A 134 -15.07 9.87 -1.78
CA TRP A 134 -14.53 10.06 -3.12
C TRP A 134 -14.22 11.53 -3.47
N ALA A 135 -15.11 12.47 -3.08
CA ALA A 135 -14.91 13.89 -3.32
C ALA A 135 -13.67 14.43 -2.57
N GLU A 136 -13.46 13.99 -1.34
CA GLU A 136 -12.29 14.38 -0.56
C GLU A 136 -11.02 13.71 -1.07
N ALA A 137 -11.11 12.46 -1.53
CA ALA A 137 -9.99 11.77 -2.19
C ALA A 137 -9.56 12.50 -3.47
N LEU A 138 -10.50 12.95 -4.28
CA LEU A 138 -10.22 13.76 -5.46
C LEU A 138 -9.54 15.08 -5.09
N THR A 139 -10.10 15.83 -4.13
CA THR A 139 -9.52 17.08 -3.64
C THR A 139 -8.08 16.87 -3.12
N HIS A 140 -7.85 15.77 -2.40
CA HIS A 140 -6.52 15.42 -1.90
C HIS A 140 -5.52 15.18 -3.05
N ILE A 141 -5.91 14.41 -4.05
CA ILE A 141 -5.07 14.09 -5.21
C ILE A 141 -4.79 15.34 -6.05
N GLU A 142 -5.78 16.21 -6.26
CA GLU A 142 -5.62 17.48 -6.99
C GLU A 142 -4.65 18.41 -6.26
N ALA A 143 -4.79 18.55 -4.94
CA ALA A 143 -3.90 19.37 -4.12
C ALA A 143 -2.42 18.92 -4.19
N HIS A 144 -2.19 17.65 -4.48
CA HIS A 144 -0.85 17.07 -4.65
C HIS A 144 -0.46 16.80 -6.11
N HIS A 145 -1.20 17.33 -7.09
CA HIS A 145 -0.94 17.15 -8.52
C HIS A 145 -0.79 15.67 -8.94
N GLY A 146 -1.60 14.79 -8.34
CA GLY A 146 -1.51 13.34 -8.52
C GLY A 146 -2.23 12.79 -9.75
N ILE A 147 -2.99 13.60 -10.50
CA ILE A 147 -3.74 13.15 -11.69
C ILE A 147 -2.86 13.25 -12.94
N GLY A 148 -2.37 12.09 -13.39
CA GLY A 148 -1.61 11.96 -14.63
C GLY A 148 -2.47 11.49 -15.81
N LYS A 149 -1.79 11.19 -16.94
CA LYS A 149 -2.43 10.64 -18.16
C LYS A 149 -2.51 9.11 -18.15
N ARG A 150 -1.68 8.42 -17.37
CA ARG A 150 -1.71 6.96 -17.22
C ARG A 150 -2.74 6.56 -16.15
N MET A 151 -3.26 5.33 -16.23
CA MET A 151 -4.25 4.78 -15.29
C MET A 151 -3.60 4.36 -13.95
N LEU A 152 -2.84 5.30 -13.36
CA LEU A 152 -2.29 5.17 -12.02
C LEU A 152 -3.32 5.62 -10.97
N ASP A 153 -3.00 5.42 -9.69
CA ASP A 153 -3.92 5.62 -8.54
C ASP A 153 -4.72 6.93 -8.62
N GLY A 154 -4.06 8.05 -8.93
CA GLY A 154 -4.73 9.34 -9.01
C GLY A 154 -5.79 9.43 -10.11
N ARG A 155 -5.53 8.82 -11.27
CA ARG A 155 -6.51 8.80 -12.37
C ARG A 155 -7.66 7.83 -12.08
N GLN A 156 -7.37 6.69 -11.46
CA GLN A 156 -8.40 5.76 -11.00
C GLN A 156 -9.37 6.45 -10.03
N VAL A 157 -8.82 7.17 -9.05
CA VAL A 157 -9.65 7.92 -8.08
C VAL A 157 -10.45 9.01 -8.75
N ALA A 158 -9.90 9.74 -9.72
CA ALA A 158 -10.64 10.77 -10.45
C ALA A 158 -11.85 10.16 -11.20
N VAL A 159 -11.66 9.02 -11.88
CA VAL A 159 -12.76 8.31 -12.56
C VAL A 159 -13.81 7.84 -11.54
N LEU A 160 -13.38 7.20 -10.43
CA LEU A 160 -14.31 6.69 -9.41
C LEU A 160 -15.05 7.82 -8.68
N ALA A 161 -14.39 8.95 -8.42
CA ALA A 161 -15.01 10.12 -7.83
C ALA A 161 -16.07 10.73 -8.78
N ALA A 162 -15.78 10.78 -10.08
CA ALA A 162 -16.76 11.21 -11.09
C ALA A 162 -17.98 10.28 -11.11
N LEU A 163 -17.78 8.96 -11.13
CA LEU A 163 -18.87 7.97 -11.08
C LEU A 163 -19.68 8.10 -9.79
N ALA A 164 -19.02 8.22 -8.64
CA ALA A 164 -19.69 8.39 -7.34
C ALA A 164 -20.52 9.70 -7.27
N ALA A 165 -20.11 10.74 -8.01
CA ALA A 165 -20.88 11.99 -8.17
C ALA A 165 -21.97 11.91 -9.23
N GLY A 166 -22.09 10.81 -9.98
CA GLY A 166 -23.02 10.65 -11.09
C GLY A 166 -22.59 11.37 -12.39
N ASP A 167 -21.36 11.90 -12.43
CA ASP A 167 -20.79 12.57 -13.61
C ASP A 167 -20.14 11.56 -14.58
N THR A 168 -20.98 10.78 -15.23
CA THR A 168 -20.53 9.77 -16.21
C THR A 168 -19.88 10.39 -17.44
N ALA A 169 -20.20 11.65 -17.76
CA ALA A 169 -19.59 12.36 -18.90
C ALA A 169 -18.11 12.64 -18.60
N TRP A 170 -17.81 13.23 -17.45
CA TRP A 170 -16.42 13.47 -17.04
C TRP A 170 -15.62 12.17 -16.85
N ALA A 171 -16.24 11.13 -16.24
CA ALA A 171 -15.61 9.81 -16.15
C ALA A 171 -15.24 9.25 -17.53
N SER A 172 -16.13 9.37 -18.53
CA SER A 172 -15.90 8.94 -19.90
C SER A 172 -14.75 9.71 -20.57
N ASP A 173 -14.69 11.03 -20.38
CA ASP A 173 -13.62 11.88 -20.90
C ASP A 173 -12.25 11.49 -20.30
N LEU A 174 -12.20 11.26 -18.99
CA LEU A 174 -11.00 10.77 -18.32
C LEU A 174 -10.54 9.42 -18.90
N LEU A 175 -11.45 8.48 -19.10
CA LEU A 175 -11.15 7.16 -19.66
C LEU A 175 -10.66 7.27 -21.11
N ALA A 176 -11.31 8.09 -21.94
CA ALA A 176 -10.93 8.31 -23.33
C ALA A 176 -9.57 9.00 -23.51
N ASP A 177 -9.23 9.93 -22.60
CA ASP A 177 -7.95 10.65 -22.60
C ASP A 177 -6.81 9.87 -21.87
N THR A 178 -7.07 8.62 -21.47
CA THR A 178 -6.07 7.78 -20.81
C THR A 178 -5.05 7.25 -21.80
N MET A 179 -3.76 7.53 -21.53
CA MET A 179 -2.68 6.97 -22.33
C MET A 179 -2.48 5.48 -22.06
N PRO A 180 -2.15 4.69 -23.10
CA PRO A 180 -1.79 3.29 -22.90
C PRO A 180 -0.67 3.13 -21.88
N GLY A 181 -0.83 2.17 -20.97
CA GLY A 181 0.12 1.83 -19.93
C GLY A 181 0.44 0.33 -19.92
N ASP A 182 0.92 -0.15 -18.79
CA ASP A 182 1.22 -1.56 -18.57
C ASP A 182 -0.05 -2.43 -18.66
N PRO A 183 0.07 -3.76 -18.85
CA PRO A 183 -1.10 -4.65 -18.97
C PRO A 183 -2.08 -4.57 -17.79
N TRP A 184 -1.58 -4.31 -16.59
CA TRP A 184 -2.43 -4.15 -15.41
C TRP A 184 -3.24 -2.84 -15.45
N GLU A 185 -2.67 -1.74 -15.96
CA GLU A 185 -3.39 -0.47 -16.14
C GLU A 185 -4.49 -0.59 -17.19
N GLN A 186 -4.21 -1.32 -18.28
CA GLN A 186 -5.20 -1.60 -19.32
C GLN A 186 -6.38 -2.40 -18.77
N ALA A 187 -6.10 -3.40 -17.91
CA ALA A 187 -7.15 -4.18 -17.25
C ALA A 187 -8.03 -3.31 -16.34
N VAL A 188 -7.42 -2.43 -15.54
CA VAL A 188 -8.15 -1.46 -14.69
C VAL A 188 -8.98 -0.51 -15.56
N THR A 189 -8.40 0.05 -16.64
CA THR A 189 -9.10 0.93 -17.56
C THR A 189 -10.32 0.25 -18.16
N ALA A 190 -10.19 -1.00 -18.58
CA ALA A 190 -11.29 -1.78 -19.14
C ALA A 190 -12.42 -2.01 -18.09
N CYS A 191 -12.08 -2.35 -16.85
CA CYS A 191 -13.06 -2.48 -15.77
C CYS A 191 -13.80 -1.16 -15.51
N LEU A 192 -13.07 -0.05 -15.37
CA LEU A 192 -13.66 1.26 -15.12
C LEU A 192 -14.52 1.73 -16.29
N THR A 193 -14.17 1.36 -17.55
CA THR A 193 -14.97 1.62 -18.73
C THR A 193 -16.32 0.88 -18.67
N VAL A 194 -16.32 -0.39 -18.23
CA VAL A 194 -17.58 -1.15 -18.04
C VAL A 194 -18.45 -0.49 -16.98
N LEU A 195 -17.88 -0.10 -15.84
CA LEU A 195 -18.62 0.58 -14.78
C LEU A 195 -19.19 1.91 -15.25
N CYS A 196 -18.39 2.74 -15.94
CA CYS A 196 -18.82 4.03 -16.48
C CYS A 196 -19.98 3.87 -17.47
N ARG A 197 -19.89 2.91 -18.41
CA ARG A 197 -20.95 2.64 -19.38
C ARG A 197 -22.23 2.15 -18.72
N ARG A 198 -22.11 1.27 -17.71
CA ARG A 198 -23.26 0.79 -16.93
C ARG A 198 -23.98 1.95 -16.25
N ASP A 199 -23.23 2.80 -15.55
CA ASP A 199 -23.81 3.93 -14.82
C ASP A 199 -24.39 5.00 -15.77
N ALA A 200 -23.87 5.09 -17.01
CA ALA A 200 -24.44 5.90 -18.10
C ALA A 200 -25.64 5.24 -18.81
N GLY A 201 -26.10 4.04 -18.38
CA GLY A 201 -27.19 3.32 -19.03
C GLY A 201 -26.88 2.81 -20.45
N GLN A 202 -25.61 2.67 -20.79
CA GLN A 202 -25.16 2.19 -22.11
C GLN A 202 -24.99 0.66 -22.13
N PRO A 203 -25.10 0.01 -23.31
CA PRO A 203 -24.83 -1.41 -23.42
C PRO A 203 -23.42 -1.78 -23.00
N ILE A 204 -23.27 -2.84 -22.17
CA ILE A 204 -21.99 -3.31 -21.61
C ILE A 204 -21.60 -4.72 -22.06
N ASP A 205 -22.51 -5.50 -22.65
CA ASP A 205 -22.33 -6.96 -22.86
C ASP A 205 -21.01 -7.32 -23.56
N GLY A 206 -20.66 -6.64 -24.65
CA GLY A 206 -19.41 -6.86 -25.37
C GLY A 206 -18.19 -6.50 -24.52
N HIS A 207 -18.18 -5.33 -23.90
CA HIS A 207 -17.10 -4.86 -23.06
C HIS A 207 -16.91 -5.74 -21.83
N LEU A 208 -18.01 -6.18 -21.20
CA LEU A 208 -17.97 -7.08 -20.05
C LEU A 208 -17.42 -8.44 -20.44
N ALA A 209 -17.84 -9.00 -21.59
CA ALA A 209 -17.31 -10.27 -22.09
C ALA A 209 -15.79 -10.20 -22.36
N ASP A 210 -15.31 -9.07 -22.92
CA ASP A 210 -13.88 -8.83 -23.14
C ASP A 210 -13.11 -8.75 -21.83
N VAL A 211 -13.62 -8.02 -20.83
CA VAL A 211 -13.00 -7.90 -19.48
C VAL A 211 -12.93 -9.26 -18.79
N VAL A 212 -14.01 -10.04 -18.78
CA VAL A 212 -14.05 -11.39 -18.22
C VAL A 212 -13.02 -12.30 -18.91
N THR A 213 -12.97 -12.26 -20.25
CA THR A 213 -12.03 -13.08 -21.03
C THR A 213 -10.59 -12.67 -20.75
N ALA A 214 -10.30 -11.38 -20.72
CA ALA A 214 -8.97 -10.85 -20.43
C ALA A 214 -8.51 -11.22 -19.00
N TYR A 215 -9.41 -11.11 -18.01
CA TYR A 215 -9.10 -11.49 -16.64
C TYR A 215 -8.79 -12.99 -16.50
N LEU A 216 -9.64 -13.85 -17.05
CA LEU A 216 -9.43 -15.31 -17.00
C LEU A 216 -8.17 -15.76 -17.76
N GLY A 217 -7.80 -15.04 -18.83
CA GLY A 217 -6.57 -15.28 -19.59
C GLY A 217 -5.31 -14.69 -18.97
N ARG A 218 -5.43 -13.91 -17.91
CA ARG A 218 -4.29 -13.23 -17.28
C ARG A 218 -3.39 -14.23 -16.56
N LYS A 219 -2.08 -14.17 -16.86
CA LYS A 219 -1.08 -14.98 -16.15
C LYS A 219 -0.81 -14.40 -14.77
N THR A 220 -0.66 -15.28 -13.80
CA THR A 220 -0.24 -14.91 -12.44
C THR A 220 1.23 -14.50 -12.46
N GLU A 221 1.54 -13.33 -11.91
CA GLU A 221 2.89 -12.83 -11.74
C GLU A 221 3.25 -12.78 -10.23
N PRO A 222 4.50 -13.09 -9.84
CA PRO A 222 4.92 -12.99 -8.45
C PRO A 222 4.67 -11.60 -7.87
N GLY A 223 4.07 -11.54 -6.67
CA GLY A 223 3.75 -10.29 -5.98
C GLY A 223 2.45 -9.60 -6.44
N MET A 224 1.75 -10.14 -7.45
CA MET A 224 0.50 -9.55 -7.96
C MET A 224 -0.77 -10.21 -7.43
N THR A 225 -0.67 -11.22 -6.56
CA THR A 225 -1.81 -12.02 -6.10
C THR A 225 -2.95 -11.16 -5.54
N VAL A 226 -2.66 -10.24 -4.63
CA VAL A 226 -3.67 -9.35 -4.02
C VAL A 226 -4.27 -8.40 -5.05
N PHE A 227 -3.45 -7.88 -5.98
CA PHE A 227 -3.93 -7.04 -7.08
C PHE A 227 -4.88 -7.83 -7.99
N ASP A 228 -4.46 -9.02 -8.44
CA ASP A 228 -5.27 -9.87 -9.32
C ASP A 228 -6.56 -10.31 -8.63
N THR A 229 -6.53 -10.54 -7.31
CA THR A 229 -7.73 -10.83 -6.52
C THR A 229 -8.69 -9.64 -6.53
N ARG A 230 -8.24 -8.44 -6.23
CA ARG A 230 -9.07 -7.23 -6.24
C ARG A 230 -9.61 -6.92 -7.63
N LEU A 231 -8.81 -7.11 -8.67
CA LEU A 231 -9.25 -6.97 -10.05
C LEU A 231 -10.38 -7.97 -10.35
N GLY A 232 -10.23 -9.25 -9.99
CA GLY A 232 -11.25 -10.27 -10.17
C GLY A 232 -12.54 -9.98 -9.41
N LEU A 233 -12.43 -9.48 -8.18
CA LEU A 233 -13.59 -9.04 -7.39
C LEU A 233 -14.29 -7.83 -8.05
N THR A 234 -13.53 -6.89 -8.62
CA THR A 234 -14.10 -5.77 -9.39
C THR A 234 -14.81 -6.25 -10.66
N VAL A 235 -14.27 -7.26 -11.35
CA VAL A 235 -14.94 -7.91 -12.49
C VAL A 235 -16.22 -8.59 -12.04
N LEU A 236 -16.22 -9.24 -10.89
CA LEU A 236 -17.39 -9.88 -10.28
C LEU A 236 -18.49 -8.84 -9.97
N ASP A 237 -18.12 -7.67 -9.41
CA ASP A 237 -19.03 -6.53 -9.21
C ASP A 237 -19.58 -5.98 -10.53
N ALA A 238 -18.74 -5.93 -11.57
CA ALA A 238 -19.18 -5.49 -12.89
C ALA A 238 -20.19 -6.44 -13.52
N ILE A 239 -20.11 -7.75 -13.26
CA ILE A 239 -21.11 -8.76 -13.67
C ILE A 239 -22.41 -8.53 -12.87
N GLY A 240 -22.32 -8.31 -11.56
CA GLY A 240 -23.41 -7.91 -10.68
C GLY A 240 -24.52 -8.95 -10.48
N SER A 241 -24.35 -10.21 -10.89
CA SER A 241 -25.35 -11.28 -10.75
C SER A 241 -24.69 -12.59 -10.35
N ALA A 242 -25.17 -13.18 -9.27
CA ALA A 242 -24.74 -14.50 -8.81
C ALA A 242 -25.18 -15.64 -9.76
N GLU A 243 -26.22 -15.44 -10.53
CA GLU A 243 -26.75 -16.45 -11.47
C GLU A 243 -25.97 -16.52 -12.79
N ALA A 244 -25.14 -15.51 -13.06
CA ALA A 244 -24.38 -15.45 -14.32
C ALA A 244 -23.28 -16.50 -14.35
N LEU A 245 -23.22 -17.30 -15.44
CA LEU A 245 -22.16 -18.30 -15.63
C LEU A 245 -20.76 -17.67 -15.57
N ALA A 246 -20.60 -16.44 -16.05
CA ALA A 246 -19.35 -15.71 -15.96
C ALA A 246 -18.91 -15.46 -14.51
N ALA A 247 -19.85 -15.14 -13.59
CA ALA A 247 -19.57 -14.94 -12.18
C ALA A 247 -19.03 -16.22 -11.52
N HIS A 248 -19.64 -17.37 -11.79
CA HIS A 248 -19.15 -18.67 -11.30
C HIS A 248 -17.72 -18.94 -11.77
N ARG A 249 -17.40 -18.66 -13.04
CA ARG A 249 -16.05 -18.84 -13.59
C ARG A 249 -15.02 -17.92 -12.91
N ILE A 250 -15.40 -16.66 -12.60
CA ILE A 250 -14.53 -15.72 -11.87
C ILE A 250 -14.29 -16.22 -10.45
N VAL A 251 -15.31 -16.67 -9.73
CA VAL A 251 -15.18 -17.20 -8.37
C VAL A 251 -14.29 -18.44 -8.34
N GLU A 252 -14.45 -19.36 -9.31
CA GLU A 252 -13.58 -20.53 -9.43
C GLU A 252 -12.11 -20.15 -9.67
N ASP A 253 -11.86 -19.17 -10.55
CA ASP A 253 -10.51 -18.69 -10.86
C ASP A 253 -9.89 -17.92 -9.67
N LEU A 254 -10.67 -17.09 -8.97
CA LEU A 254 -10.25 -16.42 -7.75
C LEU A 254 -9.82 -17.42 -6.67
N HIS A 255 -10.65 -18.42 -6.40
CA HIS A 255 -10.33 -19.49 -5.46
C HIS A 255 -9.05 -20.23 -5.86
N ARG A 256 -8.96 -20.66 -7.12
CA ARG A 256 -7.79 -21.38 -7.64
C ARG A 256 -6.50 -20.53 -7.48
N ARG A 257 -6.49 -19.27 -7.93
CA ARG A 257 -5.32 -18.37 -7.79
C ARG A 257 -4.91 -18.17 -6.34
N THR A 258 -5.88 -18.00 -5.46
CA THR A 258 -5.66 -17.80 -4.02
C THR A 258 -5.03 -19.04 -3.38
N THR A 259 -5.52 -20.23 -3.72
CA THR A 259 -5.00 -21.50 -3.18
C THR A 259 -3.65 -21.86 -3.78
N ASP A 260 -3.44 -21.64 -5.08
CA ASP A 260 -2.16 -21.88 -5.75
C ASP A 260 -1.03 -20.97 -5.21
N ALA A 261 -1.37 -19.74 -4.80
CA ALA A 261 -0.43 -18.78 -4.23
C ALA A 261 -0.27 -18.93 -2.69
N GLU A 262 -1.09 -19.75 -2.04
CA GLU A 262 -1.16 -19.88 -0.57
C GLU A 262 -1.28 -18.52 0.15
N ASP A 263 -2.00 -17.57 -0.46
CA ASP A 263 -2.05 -16.17 -0.02
C ASP A 263 -3.23 -15.90 0.92
N GLY A 264 -2.94 -15.69 2.21
CA GLY A 264 -3.94 -15.40 3.24
C GLY A 264 -4.63 -14.05 3.05
N TYR A 265 -3.97 -13.05 2.45
CA TYR A 265 -4.60 -11.75 2.18
C TYR A 265 -5.64 -11.88 1.06
N ALA A 266 -5.29 -12.57 -0.03
CA ALA A 266 -6.21 -12.86 -1.11
C ALA A 266 -7.42 -13.65 -0.60
N ALA A 267 -7.19 -14.66 0.25
CA ALA A 267 -8.25 -15.43 0.89
C ALA A 267 -9.18 -14.56 1.74
N ARG A 268 -8.62 -13.62 2.50
CA ARG A 268 -9.39 -12.66 3.32
C ARG A 268 -10.23 -11.71 2.46
N GLU A 269 -9.68 -11.18 1.37
CA GLU A 269 -10.40 -10.31 0.42
C GLU A 269 -11.57 -11.07 -0.22
N ASN A 270 -11.36 -12.31 -0.66
CA ASN A 270 -12.41 -13.17 -1.21
C ASN A 270 -13.54 -13.40 -0.19
N LEU A 271 -13.20 -13.76 1.05
CA LEU A 271 -14.18 -14.00 2.11
C LEU A 271 -14.96 -12.75 2.53
N ALA A 272 -14.39 -11.57 2.36
CA ALA A 272 -15.04 -10.29 2.65
C ALA A 272 -16.02 -9.86 1.54
N HIS A 273 -15.94 -10.46 0.35
CA HIS A 273 -16.74 -10.04 -0.79
C HIS A 273 -18.11 -10.74 -0.85
N PRO A 274 -19.24 -10.00 -0.84
CA PRO A 274 -20.57 -10.61 -0.77
C PRO A 274 -20.88 -11.60 -1.90
N LEU A 275 -20.67 -11.19 -3.18
CA LEU A 275 -20.93 -12.06 -4.32
C LEU A 275 -20.00 -13.28 -4.37
N PHE A 276 -18.75 -13.16 -3.90
CA PHE A 276 -17.88 -14.31 -3.79
C PHE A 276 -18.47 -15.35 -2.82
N THR A 277 -18.86 -14.91 -1.62
CA THR A 277 -19.40 -15.80 -0.58
C THR A 277 -20.77 -16.37 -0.93
N GLU A 278 -21.56 -15.67 -1.75
CA GLU A 278 -22.85 -16.14 -2.25
C GLU A 278 -22.68 -17.27 -3.28
N ILE A 279 -21.68 -17.17 -4.16
CA ILE A 279 -21.46 -18.10 -5.28
C ILE A 279 -20.55 -19.26 -4.88
N ALA A 280 -19.55 -19.02 -4.03
CA ALA A 280 -18.55 -20.00 -3.65
C ALA A 280 -19.19 -21.19 -2.91
N THR A 281 -18.70 -22.38 -3.22
CA THR A 281 -19.09 -23.59 -2.49
C THR A 281 -18.57 -23.58 -1.06
N ASP A 282 -19.20 -24.32 -0.15
CA ASP A 282 -18.74 -24.47 1.24
C ASP A 282 -17.27 -24.87 1.33
N ARG A 283 -16.81 -25.74 0.41
CA ARG A 283 -15.42 -26.17 0.33
C ARG A 283 -14.50 -24.99 0.01
N GLN A 284 -14.80 -24.19 -1.01
CA GLN A 284 -14.00 -23.02 -1.39
C GLN A 284 -13.90 -22.00 -0.25
N VAL A 285 -15.01 -21.77 0.45
CA VAL A 285 -15.03 -20.91 1.65
C VAL A 285 -14.16 -21.48 2.77
N GLN A 286 -14.21 -22.82 2.99
CA GLN A 286 -13.39 -23.48 4.01
C GLN A 286 -11.89 -23.44 3.66
N ASP A 287 -11.53 -23.63 2.40
CA ASP A 287 -10.14 -23.53 1.92
C ASP A 287 -9.60 -22.10 2.16
N CYS A 288 -10.35 -21.07 1.79
CA CYS A 288 -9.96 -19.68 2.08
C CYS A 288 -9.80 -19.43 3.60
N ARG A 289 -10.75 -19.93 4.43
CA ARG A 289 -10.63 -19.81 5.90
C ARG A 289 -9.42 -20.57 6.45
N ALA A 290 -9.08 -21.70 5.87
CA ALA A 290 -7.89 -22.45 6.26
C ALA A 290 -6.61 -21.69 5.94
N LEU A 291 -6.52 -21.04 4.77
CA LEU A 291 -5.39 -20.16 4.41
C LEU A 291 -5.25 -18.98 5.37
N VAL A 292 -6.33 -18.26 5.70
CA VAL A 292 -6.31 -17.17 6.67
C VAL A 292 -5.75 -17.63 8.01
N ARG A 293 -6.15 -18.82 8.48
CA ARG A 293 -5.62 -19.41 9.73
C ARG A 293 -4.16 -19.84 9.60
N ALA A 294 -3.78 -20.48 8.46
CA ALA A 294 -2.40 -20.92 8.23
C ALA A 294 -1.42 -19.74 8.18
N CYS A 295 -1.85 -18.61 7.63
CA CYS A 295 -1.10 -17.34 7.64
C CYS A 295 -1.19 -16.59 8.98
N ALA A 296 -1.88 -17.15 9.97
CA ALA A 296 -2.08 -16.59 11.32
C ALA A 296 -2.65 -15.15 11.33
N LEU A 297 -3.38 -14.73 10.29
CA LEU A 297 -3.95 -13.38 10.21
C LEU A 297 -4.99 -13.17 11.33
N GLY A 298 -4.71 -12.20 12.22
CA GLY A 298 -5.57 -11.90 13.37
C GLY A 298 -5.48 -12.91 14.50
N ALA A 299 -4.39 -13.70 14.61
CA ALA A 299 -4.24 -14.75 15.64
C ALA A 299 -4.11 -14.20 17.08
N GLY A 300 -3.72 -12.95 17.26
CA GLY A 300 -3.55 -12.30 18.56
C GLY A 300 -2.35 -12.82 19.37
N THR A 301 -1.56 -13.73 18.82
CA THR A 301 -0.43 -14.37 19.51
C THR A 301 0.75 -14.60 18.59
N LEU A 302 1.95 -14.53 19.16
CA LEU A 302 3.21 -14.93 18.52
C LEU A 302 3.85 -16.02 19.39
N PRO A 303 4.11 -17.24 18.85
CA PRO A 303 4.79 -18.31 19.57
C PRO A 303 6.14 -17.86 20.13
N ASP A 304 6.52 -18.35 21.32
CA ASP A 304 7.74 -17.91 22.04
C ASP A 304 9.03 -18.22 21.25
N GLU A 305 9.08 -19.33 20.51
CA GLU A 305 10.22 -19.67 19.66
C GLU A 305 10.40 -18.60 18.55
N LEU A 306 9.33 -18.27 17.84
CA LEU A 306 9.34 -17.25 16.79
C LEU A 306 9.63 -15.85 17.35
N ARG A 307 9.18 -15.57 18.60
CA ARG A 307 9.50 -14.33 19.30
C ARG A 307 11.00 -14.21 19.57
N GLY A 308 11.65 -15.30 19.97
CA GLY A 308 13.09 -15.37 20.18
C GLY A 308 13.88 -15.11 18.89
N GLU A 309 13.53 -15.80 17.81
CA GLU A 309 14.15 -15.63 16.50
C GLU A 309 13.96 -14.19 15.96
N LEU A 310 12.76 -13.65 16.06
CA LEU A 310 12.44 -12.29 15.66
C LEU A 310 13.26 -11.27 16.44
N THR A 311 13.37 -11.43 17.77
CA THR A 311 14.18 -10.56 18.61
C THR A 311 15.66 -10.59 18.21
N ALA A 312 16.22 -11.76 17.93
CA ALA A 312 17.60 -11.90 17.47
C ALA A 312 17.82 -11.23 16.09
N ALA A 313 16.88 -11.41 15.16
CA ALA A 313 16.93 -10.78 13.84
C ALA A 313 16.87 -9.24 13.94
N LEU A 314 16.02 -8.69 14.81
CA LEU A 314 15.91 -7.24 15.04
C LEU A 314 17.18 -6.68 15.69
N GLN A 315 17.79 -7.37 16.66
CA GLN A 315 19.06 -6.98 17.29
C GLN A 315 20.20 -6.94 16.27
N ALA A 316 20.29 -7.96 15.42
CA ALA A 316 21.29 -8.00 14.35
C ALA A 316 21.08 -6.84 13.37
N SER A 317 19.83 -6.54 13.00
CA SER A 317 19.48 -5.44 12.11
C SER A 317 19.79 -4.07 12.74
N ASP A 318 19.51 -3.87 14.04
CA ASP A 318 19.86 -2.64 14.76
C ASP A 318 21.37 -2.36 14.70
N SER A 319 22.18 -3.40 14.96
CA SER A 319 23.64 -3.30 14.92
C SER A 319 24.14 -2.87 13.52
N VAL A 320 23.64 -3.52 12.47
CA VAL A 320 24.00 -3.20 11.07
C VAL A 320 23.62 -1.76 10.71
N ILE A 321 22.43 -1.31 11.08
CA ILE A 321 21.97 0.05 10.80
C ILE A 321 22.89 1.06 11.52
N ARG A 322 23.09 0.93 12.84
CA ARG A 322 23.89 1.87 13.65
C ARG A 322 25.32 1.96 13.17
N GLU A 323 25.97 0.84 12.88
CA GLU A 323 27.34 0.82 12.36
C GLU A 323 27.45 1.48 10.99
N SER A 324 26.46 1.28 10.12
CA SER A 324 26.44 1.85 8.77
C SER A 324 26.24 3.37 8.81
N VAL A 325 25.33 3.87 9.66
CA VAL A 325 25.05 5.29 9.78
C VAL A 325 26.23 6.07 10.35
N VAL A 326 26.94 5.52 11.34
CA VAL A 326 28.15 6.15 11.92
C VAL A 326 29.26 6.26 10.87
N ARG A 327 29.52 5.18 10.11
CA ARG A 327 30.53 5.19 9.04
C ARG A 327 30.25 6.22 7.93
N SER A 328 28.99 6.41 7.58
CA SER A 328 28.59 7.40 6.55
C SER A 328 28.89 8.83 7.02
N SER A 329 28.68 9.13 8.29
CA SER A 329 28.98 10.45 8.89
C SER A 329 30.48 10.73 8.93
N ASP A 330 31.33 9.72 9.18
CA ASP A 330 32.79 9.88 9.22
C ASP A 330 33.40 10.13 7.84
N LEU A 331 32.82 9.60 6.78
CA LEU A 331 33.29 9.77 5.39
C LEU A 331 33.00 11.19 4.86
N GLU A 332 31.89 11.82 5.25
CA GLU A 332 31.54 13.19 4.86
C GLU A 332 32.37 14.23 5.63
N GLY A 333 32.75 13.93 6.88
CA GLY A 333 33.62 14.80 7.70
C GLY A 333 35.08 14.86 7.25
N THR A 334 35.50 13.98 6.32
CA THR A 334 36.91 13.86 5.90
C THR A 334 37.21 14.51 4.54
N GLN A 335 36.29 15.23 3.89
CA GLN A 335 36.61 16.02 2.70
C GLN A 335 37.44 17.24 3.08
N PRO A 336 38.72 17.35 2.65
CA PRO A 336 39.52 18.53 2.93
C PRO A 336 38.96 19.71 2.14
N LEU A 337 38.76 20.83 2.88
CA LEU A 337 38.49 22.14 2.29
C LEU A 337 39.47 22.39 1.14
N ARG A 338 38.98 22.29 -0.10
CA ARG A 338 39.73 22.79 -1.26
C ARG A 338 39.62 24.32 -1.24
N PHE A 339 40.72 24.94 -0.84
CA PHE A 339 40.99 26.37 -1.02
C PHE A 339 41.13 26.72 -2.50
#